data_1e4ccbf30726ce27f4995e98a6ba327d
#
_entry.id   1e4ccbf30726ce27f4995e98a6ba327d
#
_cell.length_a   1.000
_cell.length_b   1.000
_cell.length_c   1.000
_cell.angle_alpha   90.00
_cell.angle_beta   90.00
_cell.angle_gamma   90.00
#
_symmetry.space_group_name_H-M   'P 1'
#
loop_
_entity.id
_entity.type
_entity.pdbx_description
1 polymer ?
#
loop_
_entity_poly.entity_id
_entity_poly.type
_entity_poly.pdbx_seq_one_letter_code
_entity_poly.pdbx_strand_id
1 'polypeptide(L)'
;MYRILELNPQLAPFAGDIDLRMYLYRATRDRLLKEGQTLNDFANAHAYFGFHHVPGGWYYREWEPGAYQLYLEGDFNGWNQTSHPLTAIGDGNWELYLPGDDALWDGCKAKTVVDANMTRTEHIPLYARRVVQDKETVTFAAEVVDDRKEFDWTDQDFRGEDSLFIYEAHVGMAQEEGKVGTYREFADRILPRIKRGGYN
;
A
#
# COMPACT_ATOMS: atom_id res chain seq x y z
N MET A 1 6.88 -32.33 17.66
CA MET A 1 8.26 -32.02 17.19
C MET A 1 8.15 -31.23 15.90
N TYR A 2 8.97 -30.17 15.70
CA TYR A 2 8.93 -29.39 14.47
C TYR A 2 9.75 -30.07 13.38
N ARG A 3 9.22 -30.14 12.18
CA ARG A 3 9.87 -30.75 11.02
C ARG A 3 11.31 -30.24 10.77
N ILE A 4 11.59 -28.96 11.11
CA ILE A 4 12.92 -28.39 10.95
C ILE A 4 13.98 -29.08 11.82
N LEU A 5 13.60 -29.59 12.99
CA LEU A 5 14.52 -30.33 13.87
C LEU A 5 14.86 -31.74 13.33
N GLU A 6 13.93 -32.31 12.53
CA GLU A 6 14.16 -33.58 11.82
C GLU A 6 15.05 -33.38 10.59
N LEU A 7 14.83 -32.28 9.86
CA LEU A 7 15.60 -31.91 8.66
C LEU A 7 17.02 -31.45 9.00
N ASN A 8 17.20 -30.80 10.17
CA ASN A 8 18.50 -30.31 10.61
C ASN A 8 18.72 -30.63 12.10
N PRO A 9 19.33 -31.79 12.42
CA PRO A 9 19.59 -32.21 13.81
C PRO A 9 20.50 -31.25 14.60
N GLN A 10 21.29 -30.41 13.94
CA GLN A 10 22.14 -29.41 14.61
C GLN A 10 21.32 -28.33 15.34
N LEU A 11 20.03 -28.21 15.02
CA LEU A 11 19.12 -27.31 15.73
C LEU A 11 18.54 -27.90 17.02
N ALA A 12 18.78 -29.15 17.32
CA ALA A 12 18.25 -29.79 18.54
C ALA A 12 18.58 -29.03 19.85
N PRO A 13 19.78 -28.45 20.06
CA PRO A 13 20.07 -27.65 21.25
C PRO A 13 19.19 -26.38 21.37
N PHE A 14 18.63 -25.91 20.28
CA PHE A 14 17.80 -24.71 20.19
C PHE A 14 16.28 -25.01 20.13
N ALA A 15 15.88 -26.24 20.42
CA ALA A 15 14.48 -26.64 20.36
C ALA A 15 13.60 -25.77 21.27
N GLY A 16 14.06 -25.36 22.44
CA GLY A 16 13.33 -24.46 23.34
C GLY A 16 13.11 -23.07 22.77
N ASP A 17 14.09 -22.52 22.07
CA ASP A 17 13.95 -21.21 21.39
C ASP A 17 12.97 -21.29 20.23
N ILE A 18 12.96 -22.40 19.49
CA ILE A 18 12.01 -22.66 18.41
C ILE A 18 10.59 -22.80 18.99
N ASP A 19 10.42 -23.53 20.10
CA ASP A 19 9.13 -23.64 20.79
C ASP A 19 8.60 -22.27 21.23
N LEU A 20 9.44 -21.44 21.85
CA LEU A 20 9.05 -20.09 22.27
C LEU A 20 8.63 -19.22 21.08
N ARG A 21 9.39 -19.22 19.98
CA ARG A 21 9.03 -18.48 18.77
C ARG A 21 7.69 -18.92 18.20
N MET A 22 7.44 -20.22 18.13
CA MET A 22 6.18 -20.76 17.62
C MET A 22 5.01 -20.50 18.56
N TYR A 23 5.25 -20.49 19.86
CA TYR A 23 4.26 -20.07 20.84
C TYR A 23 3.88 -18.58 20.65
N LEU A 24 4.86 -17.69 20.56
CA LEU A 24 4.63 -16.25 20.34
C LEU A 24 3.89 -15.99 19.02
N TYR A 25 4.29 -16.69 17.96
CA TYR A 25 3.59 -16.60 16.67
C TYR A 25 2.11 -16.99 16.81
N ARG A 26 1.81 -18.14 17.41
CA ARG A 26 0.44 -18.62 17.58
C ARG A 26 -0.37 -17.68 18.45
N ALA A 27 0.17 -17.30 19.61
CA ALA A 27 -0.51 -16.38 20.52
C ALA A 27 -0.83 -15.03 19.86
N THR A 28 0.09 -14.50 19.07
CA THR A 28 -0.13 -13.24 18.32
C THR A 28 -1.18 -13.43 17.23
N ARG A 29 -1.06 -14.49 16.42
CA ARG A 29 -2.04 -14.82 15.37
C ARG A 29 -3.45 -14.95 15.97
N ASP A 30 -3.59 -15.75 17.02
CA ASP A 30 -4.89 -16.05 17.62
C ASP A 30 -5.53 -14.81 18.31
N ARG A 31 -4.70 -13.84 18.72
CA ARG A 31 -5.17 -12.53 19.20
C ARG A 31 -5.66 -11.63 18.07
N LEU A 32 -5.04 -11.70 16.89
CA LEU A 32 -5.35 -10.83 15.74
C LEU A 32 -6.54 -11.33 14.93
N LEU A 33 -6.69 -12.65 14.81
CA LEU A 33 -7.70 -13.26 13.95
C LEU A 33 -9.02 -13.50 14.70
N LYS A 34 -10.12 -13.25 14.02
CA LYS A 34 -11.44 -13.72 14.43
C LYS A 34 -11.60 -15.19 14.06
N GLU A 35 -12.58 -15.86 14.67
CA GLU A 35 -12.89 -17.26 14.32
C GLU A 35 -13.15 -17.40 12.82
N GLY A 36 -12.48 -18.36 12.20
CA GLY A 36 -12.59 -18.64 10.77
C GLY A 36 -11.78 -17.74 9.84
N GLN A 37 -11.10 -16.70 10.37
CA GLN A 37 -10.23 -15.84 9.57
C GLN A 37 -8.85 -16.46 9.35
N THR A 38 -8.28 -16.22 8.17
CA THR A 38 -6.87 -16.45 7.85
C THR A 38 -6.05 -15.17 8.00
N LEU A 39 -4.72 -15.28 7.98
CA LEU A 39 -3.84 -14.09 7.95
C LEU A 39 -4.04 -13.26 6.67
N ASN A 40 -4.40 -13.89 5.56
CA ASN A 40 -4.73 -13.16 4.32
C ASN A 40 -6.01 -12.33 4.49
N ASP A 41 -7.03 -12.84 5.18
CA ASP A 41 -8.25 -12.10 5.45
C ASP A 41 -7.99 -10.92 6.41
N PHE A 42 -7.06 -11.08 7.35
CA PHE A 42 -6.65 -10.01 8.25
C PHE A 42 -5.82 -8.94 7.52
N ALA A 43 -4.95 -9.32 6.59
CA ALA A 43 -4.04 -8.44 5.88
C ALA A 43 -4.68 -7.60 4.75
N ASN A 44 -5.98 -7.28 4.87
CA ASN A 44 -6.77 -6.55 3.87
C ASN A 44 -7.04 -5.09 4.24
N ALA A 45 -6.17 -4.48 5.04
CA ALA A 45 -6.34 -3.09 5.47
C ALA A 45 -6.43 -2.09 4.29
N HIS A 46 -5.76 -2.39 3.17
CA HIS A 46 -5.83 -1.60 1.94
C HIS A 46 -7.24 -1.58 1.30
N ALA A 47 -8.09 -2.55 1.58
CA ALA A 47 -9.48 -2.58 1.12
C ALA A 47 -10.41 -1.74 2.02
N TYR A 48 -9.90 -1.23 3.15
CA TYR A 48 -10.66 -0.43 4.11
C TYR A 48 -10.13 1.00 4.20
N PHE A 49 -8.81 1.17 4.36
CA PHE A 49 -8.16 2.48 4.47
C PHE A 49 -7.86 3.08 3.09
N GLY A 50 -7.66 4.40 3.07
CA GLY A 50 -7.44 5.17 1.85
C GLY A 50 -8.74 5.68 1.23
N PHE A 51 -8.72 5.92 -0.06
CA PHE A 51 -9.84 6.47 -0.83
C PHE A 51 -10.64 5.36 -1.48
N HIS A 52 -11.93 5.29 -1.20
CA HIS A 52 -12.84 4.28 -1.76
C HIS A 52 -14.11 4.92 -2.30
N HIS A 53 -14.36 4.73 -3.59
CA HIS A 53 -15.63 5.11 -4.19
C HIS A 53 -16.74 4.15 -3.75
N VAL A 54 -17.90 4.72 -3.44
CA VAL A 54 -19.13 3.97 -3.17
C VAL A 54 -20.29 4.66 -3.90
N PRO A 55 -21.41 3.98 -4.17
CA PRO A 55 -22.56 4.63 -4.77
C PRO A 55 -22.96 5.90 -4.01
N GLY A 56 -22.91 7.05 -4.67
CA GLY A 56 -23.28 8.36 -4.12
C GLY A 56 -22.15 9.13 -3.45
N GLY A 57 -20.90 8.63 -3.42
CA GLY A 57 -19.80 9.41 -2.85
C GLY A 57 -18.50 8.62 -2.64
N TRP A 58 -17.66 9.17 -1.79
CA TRP A 58 -16.36 8.61 -1.46
C TRP A 58 -16.19 8.50 0.05
N TYR A 59 -15.60 7.39 0.49
CA TYR A 59 -15.01 7.29 1.81
C TYR A 59 -13.50 7.54 1.74
N TYR A 60 -13.01 8.33 2.70
CA TYR A 60 -11.61 8.39 3.05
C TYR A 60 -11.43 7.91 4.48
N ARG A 61 -10.52 6.95 4.70
CA ARG A 61 -10.21 6.41 6.02
C ARG A 61 -8.73 6.42 6.27
N GLU A 62 -8.37 6.78 7.50
CA GLU A 62 -6.98 6.85 7.94
C GLU A 62 -6.84 6.21 9.32
N TRP A 63 -5.64 5.75 9.64
CA TRP A 63 -5.29 5.27 10.97
C TRP A 63 -4.22 6.17 11.58
N GLU A 64 -4.59 6.92 12.62
CA GLU A 64 -3.73 7.89 13.29
C GLU A 64 -4.11 7.95 14.79
N PRO A 65 -3.65 6.99 15.61
CA PRO A 65 -4.08 6.84 17.00
C PRO A 65 -3.60 7.97 17.91
N GLY A 66 -2.57 8.72 17.50
CA GLY A 66 -2.01 9.84 18.28
C GLY A 66 -2.61 11.21 17.97
N ALA A 67 -3.49 11.30 16.98
CA ALA A 67 -4.06 12.57 16.56
C ALA A 67 -5.22 13.03 17.49
N TYR A 68 -5.35 14.35 17.63
CA TYR A 68 -6.52 14.99 18.23
C TYR A 68 -7.61 15.23 17.20
N GLN A 69 -7.19 15.56 15.97
CA GLN A 69 -8.07 15.82 14.84
C GLN A 69 -7.31 15.55 13.53
N LEU A 70 -8.02 15.02 12.55
CA LEU A 70 -7.57 14.90 11.15
C LEU A 70 -8.46 15.73 10.24
N TYR A 71 -7.87 16.23 9.16
CA TYR A 71 -8.59 16.86 8.04
C TYR A 71 -8.05 16.30 6.73
N LEU A 72 -8.88 16.32 5.72
CA LEU A 72 -8.46 16.03 4.35
C LEU A 72 -8.40 17.35 3.56
N GLU A 73 -7.27 17.61 2.92
CA GLU A 73 -7.07 18.72 2.01
C GLU A 73 -6.66 18.23 0.62
N GLY A 74 -6.87 19.04 -0.39
CA GLY A 74 -6.47 18.71 -1.74
C GLY A 74 -7.10 19.60 -2.80
N ASP A 75 -6.97 19.18 -4.06
CA ASP A 75 -7.51 19.92 -5.21
C ASP A 75 -9.03 20.11 -5.09
N PHE A 76 -9.74 19.14 -4.52
CA PHE A 76 -11.20 19.14 -4.37
C PHE A 76 -11.74 20.24 -3.44
N ASN A 77 -10.93 20.76 -2.53
CA ASN A 77 -11.34 21.80 -1.57
C ASN A 77 -10.42 23.03 -1.58
N GLY A 78 -9.60 23.19 -2.63
CA GLY A 78 -8.64 24.29 -2.76
C GLY A 78 -7.56 24.30 -1.67
N TRP A 79 -7.16 23.12 -1.18
CA TRP A 79 -6.15 22.92 -0.15
C TRP A 79 -6.50 23.60 1.18
N ASN A 80 -7.78 23.59 1.54
CA ASN A 80 -8.25 24.14 2.80
C ASN A 80 -8.08 23.12 3.93
N GLN A 81 -7.19 23.41 4.86
CA GLN A 81 -6.76 22.52 5.95
C GLN A 81 -7.78 22.28 7.05
N THR A 82 -8.97 22.86 6.98
CA THR A 82 -9.97 22.78 8.06
C THR A 82 -11.38 22.48 7.60
N SER A 83 -11.65 22.54 6.29
CA SER A 83 -13.01 22.40 5.75
C SER A 83 -13.56 20.99 5.76
N HIS A 84 -12.69 19.97 5.83
CA HIS A 84 -13.08 18.56 5.75
C HIS A 84 -12.51 17.76 6.92
N PRO A 85 -13.06 17.93 8.15
CA PRO A 85 -12.63 17.19 9.31
C PRO A 85 -13.05 15.72 9.19
N LEU A 86 -12.16 14.80 9.59
CA LEU A 86 -12.49 13.39 9.76
C LEU A 86 -13.14 13.18 11.15
N THR A 87 -13.97 12.17 11.24
CA THR A 87 -14.58 11.70 12.49
C THR A 87 -13.78 10.53 13.05
N ALA A 88 -13.40 10.60 14.32
CA ALA A 88 -12.81 9.47 15.01
C ALA A 88 -13.87 8.37 15.23
N ILE A 89 -13.58 7.14 14.77
CA ILE A 89 -14.50 5.99 14.84
C ILE A 89 -14.01 4.88 15.76
N GLY A 90 -12.98 5.16 16.57
CA GLY A 90 -12.39 4.24 17.55
C GLY A 90 -11.11 3.57 17.08
N ASP A 91 -10.34 3.03 18.01
CA ASP A 91 -9.08 2.28 17.78
C ASP A 91 -8.04 3.00 16.94
N GLY A 92 -8.04 4.35 16.97
CA GLY A 92 -7.17 5.18 16.16
C GLY A 92 -7.61 5.35 14.70
N ASN A 93 -8.81 4.85 14.36
CA ASN A 93 -9.38 4.97 13.02
C ASN A 93 -10.17 6.26 12.87
N TRP A 94 -10.04 6.86 11.69
CA TRP A 94 -10.69 8.10 11.29
C TRP A 94 -11.40 7.92 9.96
N GLU A 95 -12.55 8.55 9.80
CA GLU A 95 -13.38 8.43 8.60
C GLU A 95 -13.93 9.79 8.16
N LEU A 96 -13.96 10.00 6.85
CA LEU A 96 -14.65 11.10 6.18
C LEU A 96 -15.48 10.53 5.03
N TYR A 97 -16.74 10.92 4.95
CA TYR A 97 -17.60 10.70 3.79
C TYR A 97 -17.74 12.00 2.99
N LEU A 98 -17.44 11.94 1.71
CA LEU A 98 -17.60 13.03 0.74
C LEU A 98 -18.77 12.68 -0.17
N PRO A 99 -19.92 13.39 -0.07
CA PRO A 99 -21.08 13.12 -0.91
C PRO A 99 -20.86 13.57 -2.35
N GLY A 100 -21.34 12.78 -3.31
CA GLY A 100 -21.20 12.99 -4.74
C GLY A 100 -20.18 12.05 -5.37
N ASP A 101 -20.57 11.37 -6.46
CA ASP A 101 -19.69 10.45 -7.19
C ASP A 101 -18.48 11.15 -7.82
N ASP A 102 -18.56 12.47 -7.99
CA ASP A 102 -17.56 13.38 -8.53
C ASP A 102 -16.83 14.22 -7.47
N ALA A 103 -17.11 13.97 -6.17
CA ALA A 103 -16.44 14.67 -5.07
C ALA A 103 -14.92 14.52 -5.11
N LEU A 104 -14.45 13.35 -5.54
CA LEU A 104 -13.05 13.09 -5.89
C LEU A 104 -13.00 12.50 -7.30
N TRP A 105 -11.84 12.64 -7.97
CA TRP A 105 -11.62 12.13 -9.34
C TRP A 105 -10.23 11.50 -9.46
N ASP A 106 -10.01 10.70 -10.50
CA ASP A 106 -8.70 10.10 -10.78
C ASP A 106 -7.65 11.19 -11.01
N GLY A 107 -6.55 11.11 -10.25
CA GLY A 107 -5.48 12.11 -10.26
C GLY A 107 -5.73 13.33 -9.36
N CYS A 108 -6.87 13.42 -8.65
CA CYS A 108 -7.08 14.44 -7.62
C CYS A 108 -6.01 14.34 -6.55
N LYS A 109 -5.27 15.41 -6.32
CA LYS A 109 -4.22 15.43 -5.30
C LYS A 109 -4.80 15.68 -3.91
N ALA A 110 -4.27 14.99 -2.91
CA ALA A 110 -4.71 15.13 -1.54
C ALA A 110 -3.60 14.86 -0.52
N LYS A 111 -3.75 15.44 0.67
CA LYS A 111 -2.96 15.16 1.87
C LYS A 111 -3.86 15.07 3.09
N THR A 112 -3.38 14.39 4.12
CA THR A 112 -3.98 14.39 5.45
C THR A 112 -3.31 15.47 6.28
N VAL A 113 -4.11 16.34 6.87
CA VAL A 113 -3.66 17.29 7.91
C VAL A 113 -3.87 16.65 9.27
N VAL A 114 -2.84 16.59 10.07
CA VAL A 114 -2.82 15.92 11.38
C VAL A 114 -2.57 16.95 12.47
N ASP A 115 -3.51 17.09 13.39
CA ASP A 115 -3.33 17.83 14.63
C ASP A 115 -2.95 16.84 15.75
N ALA A 116 -1.68 16.90 16.17
CA ALA A 116 -1.15 16.07 17.26
C ALA A 116 -0.06 16.82 18.02
N ASN A 117 0.11 16.54 19.31
CA ASN A 117 1.18 17.10 20.15
C ASN A 117 1.32 18.64 20.05
N MET A 118 0.19 19.35 19.98
CA MET A 118 0.11 20.81 19.81
C MET A 118 0.76 21.33 18.51
N THR A 119 0.93 20.46 17.53
CA THR A 119 1.45 20.81 16.21
C THR A 119 0.47 20.38 15.13
N ARG A 120 0.53 21.06 13.98
CA ARG A 120 -0.19 20.69 12.75
C ARG A 120 0.83 20.30 11.71
N THR A 121 0.65 19.13 11.11
CA THR A 121 1.52 18.61 10.06
C THR A 121 0.70 18.06 8.89
N GLU A 122 1.30 18.06 7.71
CA GLU A 122 0.72 17.44 6.51
C GLU A 122 1.39 16.10 6.25
N HIS A 123 0.60 15.09 6.01
CA HIS A 123 1.07 13.73 5.71
C HIS A 123 0.50 13.24 4.38
N ILE A 124 1.23 12.40 3.68
CA ILE A 124 0.68 11.60 2.61
C ILE A 124 -0.21 10.53 3.26
N PRO A 125 -1.46 10.34 2.78
CA PRO A 125 -2.33 9.26 3.24
C PRO A 125 -1.62 7.90 3.32
N LEU A 126 -1.76 7.19 4.44
CA LEU A 126 -1.05 5.93 4.72
C LEU A 126 -1.24 4.88 3.60
N TYR A 127 -2.44 4.82 3.04
CA TYR A 127 -2.79 3.89 1.97
C TYR A 127 -2.90 4.57 0.61
N ALA A 128 -2.06 5.59 0.35
CA ALA A 128 -1.98 6.21 -0.96
C ALA A 128 -1.47 5.19 -2.00
N ARG A 129 -2.25 4.97 -3.05
CA ARG A 129 -1.87 4.05 -4.15
C ARG A 129 -0.93 4.70 -5.15
N ARG A 130 -1.00 6.02 -5.31
CA ARG A 130 -0.16 6.83 -6.18
C ARG A 130 0.32 8.05 -5.42
N VAL A 131 1.61 8.33 -5.53
CA VAL A 131 2.23 9.51 -4.92
C VAL A 131 2.97 10.26 -6.01
N VAL A 132 2.78 11.56 -6.06
CA VAL A 132 3.44 12.44 -7.03
C VAL A 132 4.20 13.54 -6.33
N GLN A 133 5.29 13.96 -6.94
CA GLN A 133 6.05 15.12 -6.51
C GLN A 133 5.69 16.30 -7.41
N ASP A 134 5.32 17.41 -6.81
CA ASP A 134 5.16 18.67 -7.51
C ASP A 134 6.52 19.20 -7.97
N LYS A 135 6.63 19.59 -9.24
CA LYS A 135 7.92 19.97 -9.85
C LYS A 135 8.44 21.33 -9.37
N GLU A 136 7.55 22.22 -8.95
CA GLU A 136 7.90 23.56 -8.53
C GLU A 136 8.19 23.63 -7.03
N THR A 137 7.29 23.05 -6.23
CA THR A 137 7.39 23.07 -4.76
C THR A 137 8.22 21.94 -4.20
N VAL A 138 8.48 20.89 -5.01
CA VAL A 138 9.19 19.67 -4.62
C VAL A 138 8.47 18.89 -3.50
N THR A 139 7.24 19.27 -3.16
CA THR A 139 6.43 18.57 -2.17
C THR A 139 5.71 17.36 -2.76
N PHE A 140 5.42 16.38 -1.92
CA PHE A 140 4.70 15.18 -2.32
C PHE A 140 3.23 15.27 -1.94
N ALA A 141 2.37 14.69 -2.75
CA ALA A 141 0.96 14.49 -2.47
C ALA A 141 0.50 13.10 -2.97
N ALA A 142 -0.53 12.54 -2.33
CA ALA A 142 -1.23 11.41 -2.91
C ALA A 142 -2.06 11.86 -4.12
N GLU A 143 -2.18 11.00 -5.13
CA GLU A 143 -3.23 11.10 -6.13
C GLU A 143 -4.29 10.04 -5.88
N VAL A 144 -5.55 10.44 -5.87
CA VAL A 144 -6.69 9.52 -5.82
C VAL A 144 -6.67 8.63 -7.05
N VAL A 145 -6.86 7.34 -6.85
CA VAL A 145 -7.02 6.35 -7.94
C VAL A 145 -8.49 5.93 -7.97
N ASP A 146 -9.12 6.17 -9.10
CA ASP A 146 -10.51 5.78 -9.32
C ASP A 146 -10.59 4.31 -9.77
N ASP A 147 -10.97 3.42 -8.87
CA ASP A 147 -11.09 1.97 -9.11
C ASP A 147 -12.10 1.59 -10.19
N ARG A 148 -13.01 2.50 -10.54
CA ARG A 148 -13.96 2.30 -11.66
C ARG A 148 -13.25 2.24 -13.01
N LYS A 149 -11.98 2.63 -13.09
CA LYS A 149 -11.12 2.62 -14.28
C LYS A 149 -10.05 1.54 -14.18
N GLU A 150 -10.44 0.31 -13.85
CA GLU A 150 -9.51 -0.79 -13.79
C GLU A 150 -8.78 -1.00 -15.12
N PHE A 151 -7.52 -1.41 -15.02
CA PHE A 151 -6.74 -1.79 -16.19
C PHE A 151 -7.20 -3.16 -16.68
N ASP A 152 -7.53 -3.24 -17.97
CA ASP A 152 -7.91 -4.52 -18.61
C ASP A 152 -6.65 -5.33 -18.91
N TRP A 153 -6.42 -6.33 -18.06
CA TRP A 153 -5.31 -7.26 -18.18
C TRP A 153 -5.59 -8.25 -19.32
N THR A 154 -4.68 -8.30 -20.29
CA THR A 154 -4.79 -9.17 -21.47
C THR A 154 -4.00 -10.48 -21.33
N ASP A 155 -3.37 -10.73 -20.20
CA ASP A 155 -2.49 -11.87 -19.91
C ASP A 155 -3.07 -12.83 -18.85
N GLN A 156 -4.38 -12.92 -18.77
CA GLN A 156 -5.15 -13.78 -17.84
C GLN A 156 -4.73 -15.26 -17.90
N ASP A 157 -4.26 -15.72 -19.06
CA ASP A 157 -3.85 -17.11 -19.30
C ASP A 157 -2.38 -17.36 -18.96
N PHE A 158 -1.64 -16.35 -18.50
CA PHE A 158 -0.26 -16.52 -18.12
C PHE A 158 -0.12 -17.58 -17.01
N ARG A 159 0.81 -18.51 -17.21
CA ARG A 159 1.21 -19.52 -16.22
C ARG A 159 2.72 -19.42 -16.03
N GLY A 160 3.14 -19.35 -14.76
CA GLY A 160 4.56 -19.36 -14.42
C GLY A 160 5.21 -20.72 -14.73
N GLU A 161 6.51 -20.70 -14.92
CA GLU A 161 7.34 -21.91 -15.09
C GLU A 161 7.64 -22.56 -13.73
N ASP A 162 7.76 -23.88 -13.69
CA ASP A 162 8.14 -24.61 -12.47
C ASP A 162 9.61 -24.36 -12.07
N SER A 163 10.47 -24.08 -13.05
CA SER A 163 11.88 -23.77 -12.85
C SER A 163 12.13 -22.29 -13.16
N LEU A 164 12.42 -21.52 -12.13
CA LEU A 164 12.57 -20.07 -12.24
C LEU A 164 14.00 -19.69 -12.58
N PHE A 165 14.16 -18.83 -13.62
CA PHE A 165 15.35 -18.05 -13.90
C PHE A 165 15.02 -16.57 -13.67
N ILE A 166 15.48 -16.04 -12.54
CA ILE A 166 15.10 -14.71 -12.09
C ILE A 166 16.13 -13.68 -12.53
N TYR A 167 15.66 -12.58 -13.11
CA TYR A 167 16.46 -11.40 -13.43
C TYR A 167 15.98 -10.23 -12.57
N GLU A 168 16.84 -9.73 -11.70
CA GLU A 168 16.56 -8.53 -10.93
C GLU A 168 17.02 -7.29 -11.72
N ALA A 169 16.15 -6.28 -11.78
CA ALA A 169 16.44 -5.04 -12.50
C ALA A 169 15.93 -3.81 -11.75
N HIS A 170 16.69 -2.73 -11.83
CA HIS A 170 16.25 -1.41 -11.44
C HIS A 170 15.83 -0.61 -12.68
N VAL A 171 14.53 -0.42 -12.89
CA VAL A 171 13.96 0.16 -14.12
C VAL A 171 14.59 1.49 -14.49
N GLY A 172 14.75 2.39 -13.52
CA GLY A 172 15.34 3.72 -13.76
C GLY A 172 16.81 3.71 -14.18
N MET A 173 17.55 2.62 -13.87
CA MET A 173 18.99 2.48 -14.14
C MET A 173 19.32 1.48 -15.26
N ALA A 174 18.33 0.75 -15.76
CA ALA A 174 18.52 -0.33 -16.72
C ALA A 174 18.70 0.16 -18.17
N GLN A 175 19.27 1.31 -18.36
CA GLN A 175 19.49 1.96 -19.66
C GLN A 175 20.86 2.66 -19.72
N GLU A 176 21.36 2.95 -20.94
CA GLU A 176 22.70 3.53 -21.16
C GLU A 176 22.70 5.07 -21.26
N GLU A 177 21.53 5.68 -21.37
CA GLU A 177 21.39 7.14 -21.43
C GLU A 177 21.56 7.77 -20.04
N GLY A 178 22.14 8.97 -19.93
CA GLY A 178 22.42 9.67 -18.68
C GLY A 178 21.18 10.29 -18.03
N LYS A 179 20.10 9.52 -17.92
CA LYS A 179 18.80 9.92 -17.30
C LYS A 179 18.17 8.75 -16.54
N VAL A 180 17.15 9.03 -15.74
CA VAL A 180 16.30 7.98 -15.16
C VAL A 180 15.41 7.40 -16.25
N GLY A 181 15.46 6.09 -16.47
CA GLY A 181 14.63 5.39 -17.45
C GLY A 181 13.17 5.29 -17.01
N THR A 182 12.27 5.23 -17.99
CA THR A 182 10.83 5.02 -17.75
C THR A 182 10.46 3.54 -17.85
N TYR A 183 9.33 3.15 -17.25
CA TYR A 183 8.79 1.78 -17.37
C TYR A 183 8.53 1.40 -18.84
N ARG A 184 8.12 2.33 -19.69
CA ARG A 184 7.91 2.07 -21.12
C ARG A 184 9.22 1.79 -21.85
N GLU A 185 10.23 2.60 -21.62
CA GLU A 185 11.57 2.35 -22.21
C GLU A 185 12.14 1.00 -21.74
N PHE A 186 11.93 0.64 -20.47
CA PHE A 186 12.31 -0.66 -19.94
C PHE A 186 11.57 -1.79 -20.66
N ALA A 187 10.23 -1.67 -20.79
CA ALA A 187 9.42 -2.65 -21.50
C ALA A 187 9.83 -2.83 -22.95
N ASP A 188 10.08 -1.75 -23.66
CA ASP A 188 10.37 -1.78 -25.10
C ASP A 188 11.80 -2.23 -25.41
N ARG A 189 12.77 -1.89 -24.56
CA ARG A 189 14.20 -2.09 -24.85
C ARG A 189 14.86 -3.18 -24.02
N ILE A 190 14.48 -3.31 -22.74
CA ILE A 190 15.17 -4.18 -21.77
C ILE A 190 14.49 -5.54 -21.64
N LEU A 191 13.17 -5.60 -21.48
CA LEU A 191 12.44 -6.87 -21.36
C LEU A 191 12.72 -7.83 -22.53
N PRO A 192 12.78 -7.40 -23.80
CA PRO A 192 13.13 -8.30 -24.91
C PRO A 192 14.54 -8.88 -24.78
N ARG A 193 15.50 -8.15 -24.20
CA ARG A 193 16.86 -8.64 -23.93
C ARG A 193 16.87 -9.70 -22.84
N ILE A 194 16.16 -9.42 -21.74
CA ILE A 194 16.00 -10.35 -20.61
C ILE A 194 15.37 -11.65 -21.10
N LYS A 195 14.27 -11.56 -21.86
CA LYS A 195 13.58 -12.72 -22.44
C LYS A 195 14.50 -13.55 -23.35
N ARG A 196 15.29 -12.90 -24.21
CA ARG A 196 16.30 -13.60 -25.06
C ARG A 196 17.39 -14.28 -24.24
N GLY A 197 17.69 -13.77 -23.05
CA GLY A 197 18.62 -14.37 -22.10
C GLY A 197 18.09 -15.65 -21.44
N GLY A 198 16.82 -16.00 -21.67
CA GLY A 198 16.18 -17.21 -21.12
C GLY A 198 15.61 -17.04 -19.71
N TYR A 199 15.50 -15.81 -19.23
CA TYR A 199 14.81 -15.52 -17.95
C TYR A 199 13.29 -15.61 -18.12
N ASN A 200 12.60 -16.13 -17.07
CA ASN A 200 11.17 -16.44 -17.15
C ASN A 200 10.32 -15.88 -15.96
#